data_8f6b39eb5923ace9912d51485a969921
#
_entry.id   8f6b39eb5923ace9912d51485a969921
#
_cell.length_a   1.000
_cell.length_b   1.000
_cell.length_c   1.000
_cell.angle_alpha   90.00
_cell.angle_beta   90.00
_cell.angle_gamma   90.00
#
_symmetry.space_group_name_H-M   'P 1'
#
loop_
_entity.id
_entity.type
_entity.pdbx_description
1 polymer ?
#
loop_
_entity_poly.entity_id
_entity_poly.type
_entity_poly.pdbx_seq_one_letter_code
_entity_poly.pdbx_strand_id
1 'polypeptide(L)'
;MTDKSRDGIGDGDPQPSLAPDRVTLRRDQTDRVDLTRRDFFTHAVAAGGGGLLASAFSSSAEAAGAVVIPAAPPIPKRPFGNTGAAITIVGFGAGSRFYNPISDDEDAAELIRRAIDRGIEFVETGANYGPDGIAEKRIGLAMRTHRSRVFLETKVDERDYDGAMREIERSMQRMNTDYLDLVLHHFLRNVAEVEEVTGSNGAERALRKMIDEKVIRFRGFSTHTPDTALAGMERLDPQAIQLPINAVRVPDFEPTVIPLAAERGIAIIAMKTCGNGYFFPANATTPDRIEQYGPPAGAWDRWDLPTWTDYIHYVLSLPVTAAAIGVDSYFTLDGIVAAASTFAPLAQEQRSSITERAQVFATTGYWIPRG
;
A
#
# COMPACT_ATOMS: atom_id res chain seq x y z
N MET A 1 40.21 10.61 54.63
CA MET A 1 40.39 11.91 53.98
C MET A 1 39.89 11.73 52.57
N THR A 2 38.65 12.07 52.40
CA THR A 2 38.07 13.22 51.65
C THR A 2 38.29 13.08 50.15
N ASP A 3 37.41 13.23 49.29
CA ASP A 3 36.03 13.75 49.25
C ASP A 3 35.63 13.82 47.76
N LYS A 4 34.35 13.56 47.44
CA LYS A 4 33.50 14.23 46.48
C LYS A 4 34.01 14.44 45.03
N SER A 5 33.22 14.27 44.02
CA SER A 5 31.85 14.71 43.69
C SER A 5 31.45 14.09 42.35
N ARG A 6 30.28 13.55 42.11
CA ARG A 6 29.01 14.20 41.66
C ARG A 6 29.22 15.15 40.49
N ASP A 7 28.63 14.94 39.41
CA ASP A 7 27.31 15.25 38.93
C ASP A 7 27.24 15.07 37.40
N GLY A 8 26.11 14.70 36.89
CA GLY A 8 25.83 14.71 35.44
C GLY A 8 24.59 13.93 35.08
N ILE A 9 23.47 14.35 35.65
CA ILE A 9 22.14 13.93 35.22
C ILE A 9 21.87 14.61 33.90
N GLY A 10 21.72 13.84 32.85
CA GLY A 10 21.17 14.31 31.57
C GLY A 10 19.69 14.01 31.54
N ASP A 11 18.88 15.03 31.70
CA ASP A 11 17.44 15.00 31.58
C ASP A 11 17.03 14.54 30.17
N GLY A 12 16.37 13.40 30.11
CA GLY A 12 15.61 13.01 28.94
C GLY A 12 14.31 13.83 28.86
N ASP A 13 14.25 14.72 27.91
CA ASP A 13 13.01 15.41 27.54
C ASP A 13 11.92 14.40 27.19
N PRO A 14 10.73 14.48 27.78
CA PRO A 14 9.60 13.68 27.38
C PRO A 14 9.12 14.17 26.02
N GLN A 15 9.16 13.30 25.02
CA GLN A 15 8.50 13.50 23.75
C GLN A 15 7.01 13.80 23.99
N PRO A 16 6.44 14.87 23.43
CA PRO A 16 5.01 15.09 23.53
C PRO A 16 4.27 14.00 22.76
N SER A 17 3.41 13.27 23.44
CA SER A 17 2.44 12.36 22.84
C SER A 17 1.40 13.19 22.08
N LEU A 18 1.60 13.38 20.80
CA LEU A 18 0.59 13.93 19.91
C LEU A 18 -0.41 12.81 19.59
N ALA A 19 -1.49 12.77 20.36
CA ALA A 19 -2.68 12.03 19.94
C ALA A 19 -3.25 12.74 18.71
N PRO A 20 -3.41 12.07 17.56
CA PRO A 20 -4.07 12.67 16.41
C PRO A 20 -5.55 12.87 16.72
N ASP A 21 -6.08 14.04 16.35
CA ASP A 21 -7.53 14.29 16.34
C ASP A 21 -8.22 13.21 15.52
N ARG A 22 -9.00 12.37 16.18
CA ARG A 22 -9.74 11.27 15.57
C ARG A 22 -10.91 11.83 14.78
N VAL A 23 -10.87 11.65 13.49
CA VAL A 23 -12.03 11.91 12.62
C VAL A 23 -13.02 10.76 12.81
N THR A 24 -14.10 11.04 13.51
CA THR A 24 -15.26 10.15 13.57
C THR A 24 -16.02 10.28 12.25
N LEU A 25 -16.15 9.21 11.50
CA LEU A 25 -17.06 9.17 10.35
C LEU A 25 -18.49 9.25 10.87
N ARG A 26 -19.07 10.47 10.89
CA ARG A 26 -20.47 10.61 11.28
C ARG A 26 -21.35 10.05 10.17
N ARG A 27 -22.29 9.18 10.52
CA ARG A 27 -23.36 8.68 9.64
C ARG A 27 -24.16 9.79 8.93
N ASP A 28 -24.14 11.01 9.45
CA ASP A 28 -24.86 12.16 8.91
C ASP A 28 -24.14 12.90 7.76
N GLN A 29 -22.93 12.51 7.37
CA GLN A 29 -22.23 13.15 6.24
C GLN A 29 -22.55 12.51 4.88
N THR A 30 -23.39 11.51 4.81
CA THR A 30 -23.88 10.95 3.54
C THR A 30 -24.86 11.89 2.82
N ASP A 31 -25.37 12.93 3.47
CA ASP A 31 -26.42 13.78 2.90
C ASP A 31 -25.97 15.18 2.48
N ARG A 32 -24.68 15.53 2.49
CA ARG A 32 -24.24 16.91 2.18
C ARG A 32 -22.95 17.06 1.37
N VAL A 33 -22.57 16.12 0.57
CA VAL A 33 -21.75 16.39 -0.62
C VAL A 33 -22.47 15.77 -1.79
N ASP A 34 -23.57 16.39 -2.15
CA ASP A 34 -24.18 16.20 -3.46
C ASP A 34 -23.29 16.89 -4.53
N LEU A 35 -22.05 16.41 -4.65
CA LEU A 35 -21.35 16.50 -5.92
C LEU A 35 -22.14 15.58 -6.82
N THR A 36 -23.09 16.19 -7.54
CA THR A 36 -23.96 15.47 -8.44
C THR A 36 -23.08 14.64 -9.37
N ARG A 37 -23.54 13.44 -9.75
CA ARG A 37 -22.90 12.61 -10.79
C ARG A 37 -22.48 13.43 -12.02
N ARG A 38 -23.05 14.59 -12.21
CA ARG A 38 -22.74 15.58 -13.23
C ARG A 38 -21.37 16.24 -13.07
N ASP A 39 -20.97 16.58 -11.84
CA ASP A 39 -19.68 17.25 -11.58
C ASP A 39 -18.50 16.28 -11.77
N PHE A 40 -18.69 14.99 -11.44
CA PHE A 40 -17.69 13.95 -11.72
C PHE A 40 -17.47 13.76 -13.23
N PHE A 41 -18.54 13.76 -14.03
CA PHE A 41 -18.43 13.64 -15.50
C PHE A 41 -17.86 14.89 -16.17
N THR A 42 -18.08 16.07 -15.63
CA THR A 42 -17.57 17.32 -16.20
C THR A 42 -16.04 17.41 -16.10
N HIS A 43 -15.45 16.89 -15.04
CA HIS A 43 -13.99 16.86 -14.85
C HIS A 43 -13.31 15.72 -15.62
N ALA A 44 -14.00 14.62 -15.83
CA ALA A 44 -13.45 13.49 -16.63
C ALA A 44 -13.47 13.75 -18.15
N VAL A 45 -14.36 14.61 -18.64
CA VAL A 45 -14.47 14.97 -20.06
C VAL A 45 -13.55 16.13 -20.47
N ALA A 46 -13.06 16.94 -19.53
CA ALA A 46 -12.13 18.03 -19.80
C ALA A 46 -10.70 17.55 -20.12
N ALA A 47 -10.37 16.27 -19.92
CA ALA A 47 -9.05 15.71 -20.20
C ALA A 47 -8.95 14.92 -21.52
N GLY A 48 -9.98 14.88 -22.35
CA GLY A 48 -9.94 14.15 -23.63
C GLY A 48 -10.88 14.69 -24.68
N GLY A 49 -10.36 15.52 -25.59
CA GLY A 49 -10.76 15.66 -27.00
C GLY A 49 -12.21 15.91 -27.37
N GLY A 50 -12.45 17.13 -27.70
CA GLY A 50 -13.33 17.78 -28.59
C GLY A 50 -14.56 17.16 -29.25
N GLY A 51 -15.66 17.91 -29.19
CA GLY A 51 -16.53 18.16 -30.31
C GLY A 51 -17.86 17.43 -30.41
N LEU A 52 -18.93 18.28 -30.36
CA LEU A 52 -20.27 18.01 -30.88
C LEU A 52 -21.20 17.09 -30.06
N LEU A 53 -22.11 17.73 -29.37
CA LEU A 53 -23.54 17.57 -29.45
C LEU A 53 -24.26 18.36 -28.34
N ALA A 54 -24.50 19.63 -28.62
CA ALA A 54 -25.48 20.43 -27.89
C ALA A 54 -26.59 20.76 -28.86
N SER A 55 -27.66 19.99 -28.85
CA SER A 55 -29.02 20.43 -29.25
C SER A 55 -29.91 19.18 -29.30
N ALA A 56 -30.80 19.05 -28.35
CA ALA A 56 -32.13 18.46 -28.40
C ALA A 56 -32.61 18.01 -27.01
N PHE A 57 -33.14 18.93 -26.23
CA PHE A 57 -34.06 18.56 -25.18
C PHE A 57 -35.35 19.34 -25.36
N SER A 58 -36.28 18.74 -26.11
CA SER A 58 -37.69 19.07 -25.98
C SER A 58 -38.44 17.81 -25.55
N SER A 59 -39.10 17.95 -24.44
CA SER A 59 -40.23 17.20 -23.84
C SER A 59 -40.73 15.94 -24.56
N SER A 60 -40.53 14.80 -23.95
CA SER A 60 -41.57 13.76 -23.83
C SER A 60 -41.18 12.83 -22.67
N ALA A 61 -41.99 12.85 -21.63
CA ALA A 61 -41.93 11.88 -20.54
C ALA A 61 -42.53 10.56 -21.07
N GLU A 62 -41.69 9.63 -21.49
CA GLU A 62 -42.07 8.22 -21.64
C GLU A 62 -40.80 7.35 -21.59
N ALA A 63 -40.85 6.33 -20.70
CA ALA A 63 -39.91 5.23 -20.58
C ALA A 63 -38.43 5.64 -20.33
N ALA A 64 -38.11 6.01 -19.10
CA ALA A 64 -36.73 5.94 -18.63
C ALA A 64 -36.29 4.48 -18.59
N GLY A 65 -35.81 3.97 -19.73
CA GLY A 65 -35.01 2.76 -19.78
C GLY A 65 -33.85 2.95 -18.80
N ALA A 66 -33.71 2.05 -17.84
CA ALA A 66 -32.56 2.05 -16.93
C ALA A 66 -31.30 2.17 -17.78
N VAL A 67 -30.57 3.28 -17.63
CA VAL A 67 -29.24 3.41 -18.23
C VAL A 67 -28.39 2.34 -17.56
N VAL A 68 -28.18 1.23 -18.27
CA VAL A 68 -27.23 0.20 -17.85
C VAL A 68 -25.85 0.86 -17.96
N ILE A 69 -25.37 1.36 -16.83
CA ILE A 69 -23.97 1.80 -16.74
C ILE A 69 -23.14 0.52 -16.91
N PRO A 70 -22.30 0.39 -17.94
CA PRO A 70 -21.47 -0.80 -18.11
C PRO A 70 -20.68 -1.01 -16.81
N ALA A 71 -20.66 -2.24 -16.31
CA ALA A 71 -19.82 -2.60 -15.19
C ALA A 71 -18.37 -2.22 -15.55
N ALA A 72 -17.65 -1.59 -14.63
CA ALA A 72 -16.23 -1.29 -14.83
C ALA A 72 -15.52 -2.61 -15.19
N PRO A 73 -14.53 -2.58 -16.11
CA PRO A 73 -13.75 -3.77 -16.43
C PRO A 73 -13.17 -4.37 -15.13
N PRO A 74 -13.06 -5.71 -15.06
CA PRO A 74 -12.46 -6.34 -13.89
C PRO A 74 -11.01 -5.90 -13.73
N ILE A 75 -10.54 -5.84 -12.49
CA ILE A 75 -9.13 -5.54 -12.19
C ILE A 75 -8.27 -6.68 -12.77
N PRO A 76 -7.26 -6.38 -13.62
CA PRO A 76 -6.38 -7.39 -14.16
C PRO A 76 -5.61 -8.12 -13.06
N LYS A 77 -5.20 -9.38 -13.36
CA LYS A 77 -4.33 -10.18 -12.50
C LYS A 77 -2.99 -10.44 -13.19
N ARG A 78 -1.96 -10.64 -12.36
CA ARG A 78 -0.64 -11.07 -12.81
C ARG A 78 -0.21 -12.33 -12.08
N PRO A 79 0.63 -13.17 -12.73
CA PRO A 79 1.28 -14.29 -12.04
C PRO A 79 2.03 -13.80 -10.79
N PHE A 80 1.91 -14.54 -9.72
CA PHE A 80 2.66 -14.31 -8.48
C PHE A 80 4.02 -15.02 -8.58
N GLY A 81 4.95 -14.39 -9.30
CA GLY A 81 6.22 -15.01 -9.64
C GLY A 81 6.03 -16.36 -10.35
N ASN A 82 6.89 -17.33 -10.05
CA ASN A 82 6.84 -18.69 -10.57
C ASN A 82 6.02 -19.66 -9.70
N THR A 83 5.17 -19.16 -8.81
CA THR A 83 4.44 -19.98 -7.82
C THR A 83 3.20 -20.70 -8.38
N GLY A 84 2.75 -20.34 -9.56
CA GLY A 84 1.48 -20.80 -10.14
C GLY A 84 0.23 -20.07 -9.62
N ALA A 85 0.36 -19.21 -8.61
CA ALA A 85 -0.72 -18.33 -8.17
C ALA A 85 -0.79 -17.06 -9.04
N ALA A 86 -1.91 -16.34 -8.96
CA ALA A 86 -2.08 -15.02 -9.56
C ALA A 86 -2.86 -14.11 -8.62
N ILE A 87 -2.51 -12.82 -8.60
CA ILE A 87 -3.16 -11.81 -7.76
C ILE A 87 -3.55 -10.59 -8.61
N THR A 88 -4.47 -9.77 -8.10
CA THR A 88 -4.82 -8.49 -8.72
C THR A 88 -3.62 -7.55 -8.74
N ILE A 89 -3.48 -6.78 -9.83
CA ILE A 89 -2.34 -5.85 -10.02
C ILE A 89 -2.29 -4.72 -9.00
N VAL A 90 -3.38 -4.49 -8.26
CA VAL A 90 -3.42 -3.61 -7.08
C VAL A 90 -3.94 -4.39 -5.89
N GLY A 91 -3.45 -4.04 -4.71
CA GLY A 91 -3.85 -4.59 -3.42
C GLY A 91 -4.29 -3.52 -2.44
N PHE A 92 -5.14 -3.91 -1.49
CA PHE A 92 -5.52 -3.11 -0.35
C PHE A 92 -4.39 -3.10 0.67
N GLY A 93 -3.67 -1.98 0.79
CA GLY A 93 -2.63 -1.79 1.80
C GLY A 93 -3.23 -1.30 3.11
N ALA A 94 -3.16 -2.13 4.17
CA ALA A 94 -3.72 -1.81 5.48
C ALA A 94 -2.70 -1.18 6.45
N GLY A 95 -1.72 -0.44 5.93
CA GLY A 95 -0.73 0.28 6.71
C GLY A 95 -1.27 1.57 7.37
N SER A 96 -0.37 2.51 7.67
CA SER A 96 -0.69 3.76 8.38
C SER A 96 -1.82 4.58 7.77
N ARG A 97 -2.01 4.51 6.47
CA ARG A 97 -3.11 5.17 5.75
C ARG A 97 -4.47 4.53 6.03
N PHE A 98 -4.51 3.30 6.51
CA PHE A 98 -5.73 2.61 6.88
C PHE A 98 -6.04 2.71 8.38
N TYR A 99 -5.06 2.35 9.23
CA TYR A 99 -5.38 2.21 10.65
C TYR A 99 -5.40 3.55 11.41
N ASN A 100 -4.71 4.59 10.93
CA ASN A 100 -4.68 5.87 11.62
C ASN A 100 -5.95 6.72 11.43
N PRO A 101 -6.46 6.94 10.20
CA PRO A 101 -7.57 7.86 9.99
C PRO A 101 -8.94 7.29 10.34
N ILE A 102 -9.10 5.96 10.31
CA ILE A 102 -10.40 5.32 10.56
C ILE A 102 -10.46 4.96 12.05
N SER A 103 -11.42 5.50 12.77
CA SER A 103 -11.55 5.31 14.22
C SER A 103 -12.43 4.12 14.62
N ASP A 104 -13.42 3.77 13.80
CA ASP A 104 -14.34 2.66 14.04
C ASP A 104 -13.87 1.38 13.33
N ASP A 105 -13.86 0.27 14.07
CA ASP A 105 -13.33 -0.99 13.56
C ASP A 105 -14.27 -1.64 12.53
N GLU A 106 -15.57 -1.46 12.66
CA GLU A 106 -16.54 -2.00 11.70
C GLU A 106 -16.58 -1.18 10.41
N ASP A 107 -16.47 0.16 10.49
CA ASP A 107 -16.30 1.02 9.31
C ASP A 107 -15.02 0.64 8.52
N ALA A 108 -13.94 0.34 9.24
CA ALA A 108 -12.70 -0.14 8.64
C ALA A 108 -12.88 -1.50 7.96
N ALA A 109 -13.56 -2.44 8.62
CA ALA A 109 -13.86 -3.75 8.06
C ALA A 109 -14.79 -3.67 6.85
N GLU A 110 -15.77 -2.76 6.87
CA GLU A 110 -16.66 -2.52 5.72
C GLU A 110 -15.91 -1.97 4.51
N LEU A 111 -14.94 -1.08 4.73
CA LEU A 111 -14.08 -0.59 3.65
C LEU A 111 -13.28 -1.73 2.98
N ILE A 112 -12.78 -2.69 3.78
CA ILE A 112 -12.11 -3.89 3.26
C ILE A 112 -13.09 -4.77 2.48
N ARG A 113 -14.27 -5.08 3.04
CA ARG A 113 -15.30 -5.88 2.35
C ARG A 113 -15.67 -5.27 1.01
N ARG A 114 -15.86 -3.96 0.99
CA ARG A 114 -16.16 -3.24 -0.25
C ARG A 114 -15.02 -3.29 -1.26
N ALA A 115 -13.78 -3.22 -0.81
CA ALA A 115 -12.63 -3.39 -1.70
C ALA A 115 -12.62 -4.78 -2.37
N ILE A 116 -12.91 -5.83 -1.60
CA ILE A 116 -13.00 -7.20 -2.11
C ILE A 116 -14.19 -7.34 -3.08
N ASP A 117 -15.34 -6.73 -2.77
CA ASP A 117 -16.52 -6.74 -3.64
C ASP A 117 -16.31 -5.95 -4.94
N ARG A 118 -15.41 -4.97 -4.92
CA ARG A 118 -14.95 -4.23 -6.11
C ARG A 118 -13.87 -4.98 -6.91
N GLY A 119 -13.48 -6.18 -6.48
CA GLY A 119 -12.56 -7.07 -7.18
C GLY A 119 -11.11 -6.97 -6.76
N ILE A 120 -10.75 -6.29 -5.67
CA ILE A 120 -9.42 -6.35 -5.08
C ILE A 120 -9.30 -7.67 -4.31
N GLU A 121 -8.44 -8.57 -4.77
CA GLU A 121 -8.23 -9.87 -4.11
C GLU A 121 -6.98 -9.90 -3.21
N PHE A 122 -6.06 -8.98 -3.38
CA PHE A 122 -4.85 -8.90 -2.59
C PHE A 122 -5.03 -7.92 -1.42
N VAL A 123 -4.86 -8.41 -0.19
CA VAL A 123 -4.90 -7.62 1.05
C VAL A 123 -3.58 -7.75 1.79
N GLU A 124 -2.92 -6.63 2.02
CA GLU A 124 -1.60 -6.51 2.63
C GLU A 124 -1.69 -5.86 4.01
N THR A 125 -1.00 -6.45 5.01
CA THR A 125 -0.87 -5.90 6.35
C THR A 125 0.48 -6.27 6.99
N GLY A 126 0.61 -6.08 8.31
CA GLY A 126 1.77 -6.45 9.12
C GLY A 126 1.42 -6.50 10.60
N ALA A 127 2.08 -7.35 11.35
CA ALA A 127 1.78 -7.62 12.76
C ALA A 127 1.87 -6.36 13.66
N ASN A 128 2.77 -5.43 13.31
CA ASN A 128 3.00 -4.17 14.03
C ASN A 128 2.23 -2.97 13.45
N TYR A 129 1.29 -3.19 12.50
CA TYR A 129 0.53 -2.09 11.91
C TYR A 129 -0.52 -1.56 12.88
N GLY A 130 -0.14 -0.47 13.54
CA GLY A 130 -0.90 0.22 14.57
C GLY A 130 -0.87 -0.46 15.95
N PRO A 131 -1.37 0.23 16.98
CA PRO A 131 -1.35 -0.28 18.34
C PRO A 131 -1.99 -1.65 18.45
N ASP A 132 -1.27 -2.59 19.07
CA ASP A 132 -1.74 -3.96 19.31
C ASP A 132 -2.25 -4.69 18.06
N GLY A 133 -1.66 -4.38 16.89
CA GLY A 133 -2.03 -4.99 15.60
C GLY A 133 -3.45 -4.67 15.17
N ILE A 134 -3.91 -3.45 15.38
CA ILE A 134 -5.29 -3.01 15.06
C ILE A 134 -5.64 -3.26 13.58
N ALA A 135 -4.67 -3.13 12.65
CA ALA A 135 -4.92 -3.41 11.25
C ALA A 135 -5.32 -4.87 11.02
N GLU A 136 -4.59 -5.83 11.63
CA GLU A 136 -4.92 -7.26 11.54
C GLU A 136 -6.28 -7.57 12.16
N LYS A 137 -6.63 -6.96 13.30
CA LYS A 137 -7.95 -7.15 13.94
C LYS A 137 -9.10 -6.70 13.05
N ARG A 138 -8.96 -5.55 12.39
CA ARG A 138 -9.94 -5.00 11.44
C ARG A 138 -10.08 -5.88 10.19
N ILE A 139 -8.96 -6.38 9.67
CA ILE A 139 -8.98 -7.38 8.60
C ILE A 139 -9.72 -8.63 9.08
N GLY A 140 -9.48 -9.09 10.30
CA GLY A 140 -10.16 -10.25 10.88
C GLY A 140 -11.68 -10.13 10.89
N LEU A 141 -12.23 -8.95 11.10
CA LEU A 141 -13.68 -8.71 11.00
C LEU A 141 -14.19 -8.94 9.56
N ALA A 142 -13.45 -8.51 8.55
CA ALA A 142 -13.81 -8.73 7.16
C ALA A 142 -13.61 -10.20 6.73
N MET A 143 -12.59 -10.88 7.25
CA MET A 143 -12.27 -12.26 6.88
C MET A 143 -13.32 -13.27 7.35
N ARG A 144 -14.17 -12.95 8.30
CA ARG A 144 -15.28 -13.82 8.71
C ARG A 144 -16.18 -14.25 7.55
N THR A 145 -16.27 -13.43 6.51
CA THR A 145 -17.16 -13.66 5.36
C THR A 145 -16.44 -13.64 4.03
N HIS A 146 -15.19 -13.14 3.95
CA HIS A 146 -14.52 -12.90 2.67
C HIS A 146 -13.18 -13.65 2.51
N ARG A 147 -12.75 -14.44 3.51
CA ARG A 147 -11.42 -15.08 3.50
C ARG A 147 -11.10 -15.87 2.23
N SER A 148 -12.05 -16.63 1.71
CA SER A 148 -11.86 -17.47 0.52
C SER A 148 -11.66 -16.69 -0.79
N ARG A 149 -11.94 -15.39 -0.79
CA ARG A 149 -11.80 -14.49 -1.94
C ARG A 149 -10.51 -13.67 -1.91
N VAL A 150 -9.68 -13.85 -0.87
CA VAL A 150 -8.55 -12.97 -0.58
C VAL A 150 -7.24 -13.74 -0.61
N PHE A 151 -6.25 -13.17 -1.30
CA PHE A 151 -4.84 -13.47 -1.11
C PHE A 151 -4.34 -12.57 0.03
N LEU A 152 -4.14 -13.16 1.21
CA LEU A 152 -3.87 -12.44 2.46
C LEU A 152 -2.40 -12.47 2.81
N GLU A 153 -1.79 -11.29 2.92
CA GLU A 153 -0.41 -11.07 3.34
C GLU A 153 -0.34 -10.47 4.72
N THR A 154 0.59 -10.96 5.54
CA THR A 154 1.08 -10.27 6.73
C THR A 154 2.60 -10.33 6.83
N LYS A 155 3.16 -9.68 7.85
CA LYS A 155 4.61 -9.58 8.06
C LYS A 155 4.96 -9.93 9.50
N VAL A 156 6.14 -10.55 9.68
CA VAL A 156 6.71 -10.89 10.97
C VAL A 156 7.91 -9.97 11.27
N ASP A 157 7.89 -9.35 12.44
CA ASP A 157 8.97 -8.45 12.91
C ASP A 157 10.03 -9.20 13.72
N GLU A 158 9.67 -10.29 14.35
CA GLU A 158 10.57 -11.12 15.13
C GLU A 158 11.65 -11.77 14.24
N ARG A 159 12.88 -11.78 14.74
CA ARG A 159 14.04 -12.28 13.98
C ARG A 159 14.44 -13.70 14.36
N ASP A 160 14.02 -14.20 15.52
CA ASP A 160 14.28 -15.55 15.96
C ASP A 160 13.09 -16.51 15.69
N TYR A 161 13.38 -17.81 15.75
CA TYR A 161 12.42 -18.86 15.45
C TYR A 161 11.18 -18.83 16.35
N ASP A 162 11.36 -18.79 17.66
CA ASP A 162 10.25 -18.87 18.61
C ASP A 162 9.40 -17.60 18.60
N GLY A 163 10.04 -16.45 18.45
CA GLY A 163 9.38 -15.16 18.27
C GLY A 163 8.50 -15.16 17.02
N ALA A 164 9.04 -15.56 15.89
CA ALA A 164 8.31 -15.62 14.63
C ALA A 164 7.11 -16.59 14.69
N MET A 165 7.28 -17.78 15.28
CA MET A 165 6.18 -18.72 15.47
C MET A 165 5.02 -18.08 16.25
N ARG A 166 5.32 -17.48 17.41
CA ARG A 166 4.30 -16.82 18.24
C ARG A 166 3.65 -15.63 17.54
N GLU A 167 4.41 -14.87 16.78
CA GLU A 167 3.89 -13.71 16.08
C GLU A 167 2.93 -14.10 14.96
N ILE A 168 3.29 -15.09 14.14
CA ILE A 168 2.43 -15.61 13.07
C ILE A 168 1.13 -16.20 13.63
N GLU A 169 1.21 -17.01 14.70
CA GLU A 169 0.02 -17.55 15.37
C GLU A 169 -0.91 -16.44 15.88
N ARG A 170 -0.35 -15.39 16.48
CA ARG A 170 -1.10 -14.21 16.94
C ARG A 170 -1.73 -13.44 15.77
N SER A 171 -1.01 -13.27 14.66
CA SER A 171 -1.54 -12.64 13.44
C SER A 171 -2.72 -13.41 12.86
N MET A 172 -2.63 -14.74 12.81
CA MET A 172 -3.73 -15.60 12.37
C MET A 172 -4.96 -15.48 13.27
N GLN A 173 -4.77 -15.44 14.60
CA GLN A 173 -5.85 -15.23 15.57
C GLN A 173 -6.52 -13.88 15.36
N ARG A 174 -5.74 -12.80 15.20
CA ARG A 174 -6.26 -11.45 14.96
C ARG A 174 -7.03 -11.36 13.64
N MET A 175 -6.52 -11.99 12.59
CA MET A 175 -7.15 -12.00 11.26
C MET A 175 -8.23 -13.07 11.08
N ASN A 176 -8.55 -13.85 12.13
CA ASN A 176 -9.59 -14.86 12.11
C ASN A 176 -9.43 -15.83 10.90
N THR A 177 -8.25 -16.39 10.74
CA THR A 177 -7.90 -17.31 9.64
C THR A 177 -7.02 -18.45 10.15
N ASP A 178 -7.11 -19.60 9.51
CA ASP A 178 -6.32 -20.79 9.76
C ASP A 178 -5.15 -20.97 8.77
N TYR A 179 -5.05 -20.10 7.78
CA TYR A 179 -3.94 -20.07 6.84
C TYR A 179 -3.65 -18.65 6.31
N LEU A 180 -2.43 -18.43 5.85
CA LEU A 180 -1.99 -17.20 5.21
C LEU A 180 -1.46 -17.49 3.81
N ASP A 181 -1.68 -16.57 2.88
CA ASP A 181 -1.18 -16.74 1.53
C ASP A 181 0.28 -16.32 1.43
N LEU A 182 0.68 -15.26 2.11
CA LEU A 182 2.04 -14.75 2.12
C LEU A 182 2.44 -14.23 3.49
N VAL A 183 3.61 -14.63 3.96
CA VAL A 183 4.26 -14.04 5.14
C VAL A 183 5.63 -13.50 4.76
N LEU A 184 5.87 -12.23 5.08
CA LEU A 184 7.14 -11.58 4.82
C LEU A 184 7.92 -11.33 6.12
N HIS A 185 9.25 -11.52 6.10
CA HIS A 185 10.11 -10.85 7.07
C HIS A 185 9.96 -9.34 6.89
N HIS A 186 9.50 -8.66 7.95
CA HIS A 186 9.17 -7.26 7.86
C HIS A 186 10.42 -6.40 7.93
N PHE A 187 10.57 -5.54 6.92
CA PHE A 187 11.54 -4.46 6.90
C PHE A 187 12.95 -4.90 7.36
N LEU A 188 13.55 -5.84 6.63
CA LEU A 188 14.97 -6.12 6.81
C LEU A 188 15.76 -4.85 6.46
N ARG A 189 16.39 -4.23 7.44
CA ARG A 189 17.01 -2.90 7.32
C ARG A 189 18.35 -2.92 6.62
N ASN A 190 19.08 -4.02 6.78
CA ASN A 190 20.45 -4.19 6.29
C ASN A 190 20.80 -5.67 6.12
N VAL A 191 21.98 -5.93 5.55
CA VAL A 191 22.46 -7.29 5.30
C VAL A 191 22.64 -8.10 6.59
N ALA A 192 22.98 -7.47 7.72
CA ALA A 192 23.13 -8.19 8.98
C ALA A 192 21.80 -8.76 9.48
N GLU A 193 20.67 -8.08 9.26
CA GLU A 193 19.36 -8.63 9.57
C GLU A 193 18.98 -9.80 8.65
N VAL A 194 19.42 -9.80 7.39
CA VAL A 194 19.27 -10.97 6.50
C VAL A 194 20.05 -12.16 7.07
N GLU A 195 21.26 -11.92 7.57
CA GLU A 195 22.07 -12.97 8.22
C GLU A 195 21.42 -13.47 9.51
N GLU A 196 20.87 -12.59 10.30
CA GLU A 196 20.18 -12.92 11.55
C GLU A 196 18.98 -13.84 11.29
N VAL A 197 18.07 -13.45 10.40
CA VAL A 197 16.87 -14.27 10.12
C VAL A 197 17.20 -15.60 9.45
N THR A 198 18.33 -15.72 8.75
CA THR A 198 18.80 -16.98 8.14
C THR A 198 19.69 -17.82 9.05
N GLY A 199 20.04 -17.31 10.22
CA GLY A 199 20.86 -18.01 11.22
C GLY A 199 20.24 -19.29 11.76
N SER A 200 21.01 -20.05 12.55
CA SER A 200 20.58 -21.35 13.06
C SER A 200 19.31 -21.30 13.93
N ASN A 201 19.02 -20.18 14.58
CA ASN A 201 17.79 -19.91 15.32
C ASN A 201 16.93 -18.80 14.68
N GLY A 202 17.16 -18.51 13.39
CA GLY A 202 16.51 -17.41 12.71
C GLY A 202 15.06 -17.69 12.34
N ALA A 203 14.30 -16.61 12.16
CA ALA A 203 12.88 -16.64 11.84
C ALA A 203 12.55 -17.36 10.51
N GLU A 204 13.50 -17.40 9.56
CA GLU A 204 13.32 -18.12 8.29
C GLU A 204 12.99 -19.61 8.49
N ARG A 205 13.51 -20.24 9.55
CA ARG A 205 13.16 -21.63 9.89
C ARG A 205 11.71 -21.77 10.31
N ALA A 206 11.15 -20.76 10.99
CA ALA A 206 9.74 -20.75 11.37
C ALA A 206 8.85 -20.66 10.12
N LEU A 207 9.17 -19.76 9.19
CA LEU A 207 8.41 -19.61 7.95
C LEU A 207 8.45 -20.89 7.12
N ARG A 208 9.63 -21.52 6.97
CA ARG A 208 9.75 -22.81 6.25
C ARG A 208 8.94 -23.92 6.90
N LYS A 209 9.00 -24.05 8.23
CA LYS A 209 8.19 -25.01 8.97
C LYS A 209 6.70 -24.81 8.71
N MET A 210 6.22 -23.57 8.77
CA MET A 210 4.81 -23.27 8.52
C MET A 210 4.37 -23.50 7.06
N ILE A 211 5.29 -23.41 6.09
CA ILE A 211 5.04 -23.85 4.70
C ILE A 211 4.88 -25.38 4.66
N ASP A 212 5.78 -26.12 5.28
CA ASP A 212 5.73 -27.61 5.32
C ASP A 212 4.42 -28.08 5.98
N GLU A 213 3.95 -27.37 7.00
CA GLU A 213 2.68 -27.61 7.68
C GLU A 213 1.45 -27.06 6.93
N LYS A 214 1.65 -26.38 5.80
CA LYS A 214 0.59 -25.77 4.95
C LYS A 214 -0.21 -24.66 5.67
N VAL A 215 0.37 -24.05 6.68
CA VAL A 215 -0.19 -22.90 7.41
C VAL A 215 0.02 -21.62 6.62
N ILE A 216 1.19 -21.48 5.97
CA ILE A 216 1.45 -20.40 5.01
C ILE A 216 1.74 -21.00 3.64
N ARG A 217 1.36 -20.29 2.57
CA ARG A 217 1.57 -20.76 1.19
C ARG A 217 2.89 -20.29 0.63
N PHE A 218 3.22 -19.02 0.85
CA PHE A 218 4.40 -18.36 0.29
C PHE A 218 5.08 -17.52 1.35
N ARG A 219 6.39 -17.32 1.17
CA ARG A 219 7.21 -16.51 2.05
C ARG A 219 8.11 -15.56 1.26
N GLY A 220 8.58 -14.53 1.94
CA GLY A 220 9.49 -13.56 1.35
C GLY A 220 9.97 -12.55 2.38
N PHE A 221 10.32 -11.37 1.92
CA PHE A 221 10.74 -10.28 2.80
C PHE A 221 10.40 -8.91 2.23
N SER A 222 10.40 -7.91 3.09
CA SER A 222 10.34 -6.51 2.69
C SER A 222 11.61 -5.77 3.12
N THR A 223 12.03 -4.82 2.31
CA THR A 223 13.18 -3.95 2.61
C THR A 223 13.03 -2.60 1.93
N HIS A 224 13.84 -1.64 2.36
CA HIS A 224 13.87 -0.30 1.76
C HIS A 224 15.21 0.02 1.06
N THR A 225 16.15 -0.92 0.98
CA THR A 225 17.45 -0.66 0.36
C THR A 225 17.78 -1.71 -0.70
N PRO A 226 18.38 -1.31 -1.85
CA PRO A 226 18.78 -2.24 -2.89
C PRO A 226 19.77 -3.31 -2.43
N ASP A 227 20.76 -2.96 -1.62
CA ASP A 227 21.78 -3.90 -1.14
C ASP A 227 21.14 -5.02 -0.29
N THR A 228 20.22 -4.66 0.60
CA THR A 228 19.50 -5.65 1.42
C THR A 228 18.58 -6.51 0.55
N ALA A 229 17.96 -5.93 -0.49
CA ALA A 229 17.14 -6.68 -1.43
C ALA A 229 17.97 -7.74 -2.18
N LEU A 230 19.15 -7.37 -2.68
CA LEU A 230 20.05 -8.28 -3.36
C LEU A 230 20.53 -9.40 -2.42
N ALA A 231 20.99 -9.07 -1.22
CA ALA A 231 21.40 -10.05 -0.21
C ALA A 231 20.25 -10.99 0.21
N GLY A 232 19.05 -10.44 0.38
CA GLY A 232 17.86 -11.22 0.73
C GLY A 232 17.45 -12.19 -0.37
N MET A 233 17.49 -11.77 -1.64
CA MET A 233 17.21 -12.65 -2.78
C MET A 233 18.22 -13.79 -2.91
N GLU A 234 19.48 -13.57 -2.51
CA GLU A 234 20.52 -14.60 -2.56
C GLU A 234 20.37 -15.61 -1.41
N ARG A 235 20.09 -15.16 -0.20
CA ARG A 235 20.17 -15.98 1.02
C ARG A 235 18.86 -16.63 1.44
N LEU A 236 17.73 -15.96 1.15
CA LEU A 236 16.41 -16.43 1.56
C LEU A 236 15.72 -17.29 0.50
N ASP A 237 16.11 -17.16 -0.79
CA ASP A 237 15.39 -17.79 -1.90
C ASP A 237 13.86 -17.53 -1.80
N PRO A 238 13.42 -16.26 -1.82
CA PRO A 238 12.04 -15.89 -1.52
C PRO A 238 11.12 -16.10 -2.73
N GLN A 239 9.84 -16.38 -2.50
CA GLN A 239 8.83 -16.32 -3.54
C GLN A 239 8.34 -14.90 -3.82
N ALA A 240 8.47 -13.99 -2.86
CA ALA A 240 8.08 -12.58 -3.02
C ALA A 240 9.03 -11.62 -2.32
N ILE A 241 9.15 -10.41 -2.88
CA ILE A 241 9.81 -9.27 -2.25
C ILE A 241 8.87 -8.05 -2.29
N GLN A 242 8.85 -7.26 -1.20
CA GLN A 242 8.08 -6.03 -1.14
C GLN A 242 9.00 -4.83 -0.96
N LEU A 243 8.93 -3.88 -1.88
CA LEU A 243 9.88 -2.78 -2.04
C LEU A 243 9.15 -1.44 -2.22
N PRO A 244 9.70 -0.32 -1.73
CA PRO A 244 9.21 1.01 -2.08
C PRO A 244 9.55 1.33 -3.53
N ILE A 245 8.55 1.28 -4.40
CA ILE A 245 8.70 1.57 -5.83
C ILE A 245 7.71 2.66 -6.21
N ASN A 246 8.24 3.78 -6.70
CA ASN A 246 7.45 4.91 -7.19
C ASN A 246 8.24 5.75 -8.21
N ALA A 247 7.58 6.70 -8.86
CA ALA A 247 8.16 7.51 -9.92
C ALA A 247 9.29 8.45 -9.49
N VAL A 248 9.47 8.69 -8.20
CA VAL A 248 10.58 9.51 -7.68
C VAL A 248 11.89 8.74 -7.69
N ARG A 249 11.82 7.38 -7.65
CA ARG A 249 12.99 6.49 -7.75
C ARG A 249 14.05 6.68 -6.66
N VAL A 250 13.61 6.94 -5.44
CA VAL A 250 14.53 7.05 -4.29
C VAL A 250 13.98 6.19 -3.13
N PRO A 251 14.64 5.10 -2.73
CA PRO A 251 15.80 4.49 -3.39
C PRO A 251 15.45 3.88 -4.75
N ASP A 252 16.43 3.73 -5.63
CA ASP A 252 16.21 3.23 -6.99
C ASP A 252 16.45 1.72 -7.09
N PHE A 253 15.38 0.96 -7.25
CA PHE A 253 15.41 -0.49 -7.45
C PHE A 253 15.37 -0.91 -8.92
N GLU A 254 15.07 0.02 -9.83
CA GLU A 254 14.82 -0.29 -11.24
C GLU A 254 16.05 -0.80 -11.99
N PRO A 255 17.29 -0.28 -11.75
CA PRO A 255 18.42 -0.70 -12.55
C PRO A 255 18.98 -2.08 -12.17
N THR A 256 18.72 -2.57 -10.96
CA THR A 256 19.37 -3.77 -10.44
C THR A 256 18.41 -4.81 -9.87
N VAL A 257 17.61 -4.42 -8.88
CA VAL A 257 16.78 -5.35 -8.09
C VAL A 257 15.60 -5.88 -8.90
N ILE A 258 14.86 -4.98 -9.56
CA ILE A 258 13.66 -5.35 -10.31
C ILE A 258 13.97 -6.31 -11.46
N PRO A 259 14.98 -6.07 -12.33
CA PRO A 259 15.34 -7.01 -13.40
C PRO A 259 15.75 -8.38 -12.86
N LEU A 260 16.58 -8.42 -11.82
CA LEU A 260 17.07 -9.66 -11.23
C LEU A 260 15.93 -10.48 -10.59
N ALA A 261 15.02 -9.81 -9.88
CA ALA A 261 13.85 -10.48 -9.28
C ALA A 261 12.93 -11.05 -10.35
N ALA A 262 12.68 -10.29 -11.43
CA ALA A 262 11.88 -10.74 -12.56
C ALA A 262 12.50 -11.94 -13.27
N GLU A 263 13.83 -11.92 -13.52
CA GLU A 263 14.57 -13.03 -14.11
C GLU A 263 14.46 -14.31 -13.26
N ARG A 264 14.53 -14.16 -11.93
CA ARG A 264 14.42 -15.29 -10.99
C ARG A 264 12.96 -15.75 -10.77
N GLY A 265 11.98 -15.06 -11.34
CA GLY A 265 10.56 -15.37 -11.16
C GLY A 265 10.06 -15.09 -9.74
N ILE A 266 10.69 -14.15 -9.04
CA ILE A 266 10.27 -13.69 -7.72
C ILE A 266 9.14 -12.66 -7.90
N ALA A 267 8.04 -12.81 -7.16
CA ALA A 267 6.96 -11.83 -7.18
C ALA A 267 7.42 -10.50 -6.56
N ILE A 268 7.18 -9.39 -7.25
CA ILE A 268 7.54 -8.06 -6.77
C ILE A 268 6.27 -7.31 -6.37
N ILE A 269 6.16 -6.96 -5.10
CA ILE A 269 5.09 -6.14 -4.56
C ILE A 269 5.63 -4.73 -4.35
N ALA A 270 5.05 -3.77 -5.06
CA ALA A 270 5.40 -2.37 -4.88
C ALA A 270 4.61 -1.77 -3.71
N MET A 271 5.28 -1.17 -2.76
CA MET A 271 4.68 -0.31 -1.73
C MET A 271 5.09 1.14 -1.94
N LYS A 272 4.41 2.08 -1.27
CA LYS A 272 4.67 3.53 -1.38
C LYS A 272 4.57 4.08 -2.81
N THR A 273 3.79 3.44 -3.65
CA THR A 273 3.53 3.83 -5.04
C THR A 273 3.14 5.30 -5.18
N CYS A 274 2.32 5.79 -4.26
CA CYS A 274 1.85 7.17 -4.20
C CYS A 274 2.50 7.96 -3.05
N GLY A 275 3.76 7.67 -2.71
CA GLY A 275 4.51 8.38 -1.67
C GLY A 275 3.79 8.44 -0.32
N ASN A 276 3.13 7.35 0.10
CA ASN A 276 2.31 7.33 1.31
C ASN A 276 1.15 8.34 1.32
N GLY A 277 0.70 8.79 0.15
CA GLY A 277 -0.32 9.80 -0.03
C GLY A 277 0.20 11.24 -0.05
N TYR A 278 1.50 11.47 0.14
CA TYR A 278 2.09 12.81 0.13
C TYR A 278 2.21 13.43 -1.26
N PHE A 279 2.09 12.64 -2.30
CA PHE A 279 2.10 13.15 -3.68
C PHE A 279 0.81 13.88 -4.07
N PHE A 280 -0.20 13.95 -3.18
CA PHE A 280 -1.50 14.54 -3.48
C PHE A 280 -1.96 15.52 -2.42
N PRO A 281 -2.39 16.73 -2.81
CA PRO A 281 -2.88 17.74 -1.87
C PRO A 281 -4.19 17.32 -1.19
N ALA A 282 -5.11 16.71 -1.95
CA ALA A 282 -6.45 16.37 -1.45
C ALA A 282 -6.47 15.21 -0.44
N ASN A 283 -5.45 14.37 -0.46
CA ASN A 283 -5.29 13.23 0.45
C ASN A 283 -4.16 13.45 1.44
N ALA A 284 -3.62 14.62 1.39
CA ALA A 284 -2.59 14.96 2.31
C ALA A 284 -3.17 14.86 3.70
N THR A 285 -2.56 14.11 4.47
CA THR A 285 -2.61 14.10 5.90
C THR A 285 -2.61 15.53 6.44
N THR A 286 -2.79 15.69 7.70
CA THR A 286 -2.88 16.99 8.38
C THR A 286 -1.99 18.08 7.76
N PRO A 287 -2.38 19.37 7.78
CA PRO A 287 -1.61 20.49 7.25
C PRO A 287 -0.14 20.46 7.68
N ASP A 288 0.13 20.10 8.92
CA ASP A 288 1.49 20.01 9.46
C ASP A 288 2.39 19.02 8.74
N ARG A 289 1.82 17.91 8.25
CA ARG A 289 2.58 16.92 7.48
C ARG A 289 2.79 17.33 6.04
N ILE A 290 1.87 18.11 5.46
CA ILE A 290 2.09 18.73 4.15
C ILE A 290 3.24 19.73 4.25
N GLU A 291 3.24 20.55 5.27
CA GLU A 291 4.31 21.54 5.51
C GLU A 291 5.67 20.86 5.68
N GLN A 292 5.72 19.74 6.39
CA GLN A 292 6.97 19.02 6.66
C GLN A 292 7.48 18.17 5.48
N TYR A 293 6.59 17.56 4.69
CA TYR A 293 6.93 16.51 3.73
C TYR A 293 6.33 16.70 2.33
N GLY A 294 5.45 17.66 2.17
CA GLY A 294 4.87 18.04 0.89
C GLY A 294 5.84 18.88 0.05
N PRO A 295 5.51 19.10 -1.22
CA PRO A 295 6.23 20.07 -2.01
C PRO A 295 6.01 21.48 -1.44
N PRO A 296 6.85 22.46 -1.82
CA PRO A 296 6.70 23.84 -1.37
C PRO A 296 5.28 24.39 -1.56
N ALA A 297 4.82 25.25 -0.66
CA ALA A 297 3.50 25.83 -0.71
C ALA A 297 3.16 26.39 -2.11
N GLY A 298 1.99 26.07 -2.64
CA GLY A 298 1.52 26.46 -3.97
C GLY A 298 2.16 25.69 -5.13
N ALA A 299 2.90 24.61 -4.87
CA ALA A 299 3.48 23.80 -5.94
C ALA A 299 2.39 23.05 -6.72
N TRP A 300 1.35 22.58 -6.04
CA TRP A 300 0.22 21.92 -6.72
C TRP A 300 -0.54 22.82 -7.69
N ASP A 301 -0.54 24.13 -7.44
CA ASP A 301 -1.18 25.10 -8.31
C ASP A 301 -0.28 25.55 -9.47
N ARG A 302 1.03 25.39 -9.33
CA ARG A 302 2.03 25.94 -10.26
C ARG A 302 2.77 24.90 -11.09
N TRP A 303 2.76 23.63 -10.66
CA TRP A 303 3.47 22.55 -11.32
C TRP A 303 2.51 21.56 -11.94
N ASP A 304 2.84 21.12 -13.13
CA ASP A 304 2.17 20.00 -13.80
C ASP A 304 2.59 18.69 -13.15
N LEU A 305 2.05 18.43 -11.95
CA LEU A 305 2.37 17.22 -11.20
C LEU A 305 1.63 16.00 -11.78
N PRO A 306 2.23 14.80 -11.71
CA PRO A 306 1.56 13.59 -12.12
C PRO A 306 0.28 13.36 -11.30
N THR A 307 -0.71 12.81 -11.96
CA THR A 307 -1.97 12.42 -11.32
C THR A 307 -1.83 11.12 -10.54
N TRP A 308 -2.84 10.81 -9.73
CA TRP A 308 -2.95 9.52 -9.04
C TRP A 308 -2.80 8.33 -10.00
N THR A 309 -3.51 8.37 -11.11
CA THR A 309 -3.45 7.35 -12.16
C THR A 309 -2.06 7.24 -12.77
N ASP A 310 -1.36 8.36 -13.00
CA ASP A 310 0.00 8.37 -13.53
C ASP A 310 0.96 7.61 -12.62
N TYR A 311 0.91 7.84 -11.30
CA TYR A 311 1.78 7.13 -10.34
C TYR A 311 1.49 5.62 -10.30
N ILE A 312 0.23 5.23 -10.31
CA ILE A 312 -0.17 3.82 -10.31
C ILE A 312 0.25 3.16 -11.64
N HIS A 313 -0.06 3.78 -12.77
CA HIS A 313 0.30 3.26 -14.09
C HIS A 313 1.82 3.20 -14.29
N TYR A 314 2.57 4.19 -13.77
CA TYR A 314 4.03 4.13 -13.79
C TYR A 314 4.55 2.85 -13.15
N VAL A 315 4.17 2.58 -11.90
CA VAL A 315 4.61 1.39 -11.16
C VAL A 315 4.15 0.11 -11.83
N LEU A 316 2.88 0.05 -12.27
CA LEU A 316 2.34 -1.12 -12.96
C LEU A 316 2.94 -1.35 -14.34
N SER A 317 3.63 -0.34 -14.94
CA SER A 317 4.37 -0.50 -16.20
C SER A 317 5.77 -1.09 -16.03
N LEU A 318 6.23 -1.25 -14.79
CA LEU A 318 7.43 -2.00 -14.44
C LEU A 318 7.08 -3.50 -14.32
N PRO A 319 8.07 -4.41 -14.33
CA PRO A 319 7.84 -5.84 -14.14
C PRO A 319 7.53 -6.19 -12.68
N VAL A 320 6.54 -5.51 -12.09
CA VAL A 320 6.01 -5.78 -10.76
C VAL A 320 4.77 -6.65 -10.82
N THR A 321 4.54 -7.46 -9.81
CA THR A 321 3.35 -8.31 -9.69
C THR A 321 2.13 -7.48 -9.31
N ALA A 322 2.26 -6.67 -8.25
CA ALA A 322 1.17 -5.83 -7.75
C ALA A 322 1.71 -4.59 -7.04
N ALA A 323 0.85 -3.58 -6.90
CA ALA A 323 1.05 -2.42 -6.05
C ALA A 323 0.12 -2.50 -4.82
N ALA A 324 0.68 -2.62 -3.61
CA ALA A 324 -0.05 -2.48 -2.35
C ALA A 324 -0.23 -0.99 -2.04
N ILE A 325 -1.46 -0.50 -2.09
CA ILE A 325 -1.79 0.93 -1.96
C ILE A 325 -2.63 1.15 -0.71
N GLY A 326 -2.20 2.08 0.14
CA GLY A 326 -2.93 2.43 1.36
C GLY A 326 -4.31 3.02 1.07
N VAL A 327 -5.34 2.48 1.72
CA VAL A 327 -6.74 2.87 1.53
C VAL A 327 -7.28 3.45 2.83
N ASP A 328 -7.71 4.72 2.80
CA ASP A 328 -8.22 5.45 3.97
C ASP A 328 -9.70 5.84 3.85
N SER A 329 -10.28 5.66 2.68
CA SER A 329 -11.65 6.10 2.40
C SER A 329 -12.21 5.39 1.16
N TYR A 330 -13.52 5.48 0.97
CA TYR A 330 -14.19 5.04 -0.26
C TYR A 330 -13.70 5.81 -1.49
N PHE A 331 -13.38 7.10 -1.34
CA PHE A 331 -12.82 7.91 -2.42
C PHE A 331 -11.47 7.36 -2.90
N THR A 332 -10.57 7.05 -1.97
CA THR A 332 -9.28 6.42 -2.28
C THR A 332 -9.46 5.05 -2.95
N LEU A 333 -10.38 4.23 -2.41
CA LEU A 333 -10.70 2.93 -2.98
C LEU A 333 -11.21 3.04 -4.42
N ASP A 334 -12.16 3.93 -4.68
CA ASP A 334 -12.72 4.13 -6.01
C ASP A 334 -11.67 4.60 -7.01
N GLY A 335 -10.76 5.49 -6.59
CA GLY A 335 -9.64 5.93 -7.41
C GLY A 335 -8.68 4.80 -7.78
N ILE A 336 -8.33 3.93 -6.83
CA ILE A 336 -7.44 2.78 -7.06
C ILE A 336 -8.10 1.78 -8.02
N VAL A 337 -9.38 1.45 -7.81
CA VAL A 337 -10.13 0.55 -8.67
C VAL A 337 -10.22 1.11 -10.09
N ALA A 338 -10.52 2.41 -10.23
CA ALA A 338 -10.59 3.06 -11.55
C ALA A 338 -9.24 3.02 -12.27
N ALA A 339 -8.14 3.37 -11.59
CA ALA A 339 -6.80 3.32 -12.17
C ALA A 339 -6.41 1.90 -12.59
N ALA A 340 -6.71 0.88 -11.75
CA ALA A 340 -6.39 -0.50 -12.07
C ALA A 340 -7.22 -1.06 -13.23
N SER A 341 -8.52 -0.73 -13.29
CA SER A 341 -9.43 -1.21 -14.34
C SER A 341 -9.15 -0.58 -15.72
N THR A 342 -8.51 0.60 -15.74
CA THR A 342 -8.13 1.31 -16.97
C THR A 342 -6.64 1.18 -17.30
N PHE A 343 -5.92 0.34 -16.56
CA PHE A 343 -4.48 0.20 -16.74
C PHE A 343 -4.10 -0.25 -18.16
N ALA A 344 -3.21 0.53 -18.78
CA ALA A 344 -2.46 0.15 -19.96
C ALA A 344 -0.97 0.46 -19.72
N PRO A 345 -0.05 -0.40 -20.16
CA PRO A 345 1.38 -0.16 -19.99
C PRO A 345 1.82 1.16 -20.64
N LEU A 346 2.56 1.97 -19.91
CA LEU A 346 3.10 3.24 -20.38
C LEU A 346 4.36 2.99 -21.23
N ALA A 347 4.48 3.73 -22.33
CA ALA A 347 5.71 3.84 -23.09
C ALA A 347 6.83 4.45 -22.24
N GLN A 348 8.09 4.26 -22.66
CA GLN A 348 9.24 4.78 -21.92
C GLN A 348 9.22 6.30 -21.78
N GLU A 349 8.85 7.01 -22.84
CA GLU A 349 8.77 8.46 -22.85
C GLU A 349 7.74 8.98 -21.83
N GLN A 350 6.60 8.29 -21.72
CA GLN A 350 5.57 8.63 -20.72
C GLN A 350 6.08 8.40 -19.29
N ARG A 351 6.77 7.29 -19.04
CA ARG A 351 7.38 7.02 -17.73
C ARG A 351 8.46 8.04 -17.38
N SER A 352 9.30 8.43 -18.36
CA SER A 352 10.33 9.45 -18.16
C SER A 352 9.72 10.80 -17.81
N SER A 353 8.66 11.20 -18.51
CA SER A 353 7.92 12.43 -18.20
C SER A 353 7.32 12.43 -16.79
N ILE A 354 6.72 11.30 -16.36
CA ILE A 354 6.19 11.17 -15.00
C ILE A 354 7.33 11.27 -13.97
N THR A 355 8.46 10.59 -14.20
CA THR A 355 9.63 10.66 -13.32
C THR A 355 10.15 12.10 -13.20
N GLU A 356 10.30 12.81 -14.30
CA GLU A 356 10.77 14.21 -14.30
C GLU A 356 9.86 15.11 -13.47
N ARG A 357 8.55 15.04 -13.69
CA ARG A 357 7.56 15.82 -12.93
C ARG A 357 7.50 15.44 -11.44
N ALA A 358 7.77 14.17 -11.10
CA ALA A 358 7.77 13.68 -9.74
C ALA A 358 9.02 14.08 -8.93
N GLN A 359 10.12 14.51 -9.56
CA GLN A 359 11.39 14.82 -8.89
C GLN A 359 11.29 15.93 -7.84
N VAL A 360 10.28 16.78 -7.91
CA VAL A 360 10.01 17.78 -6.88
C VAL A 360 9.87 17.16 -5.48
N PHE A 361 9.44 15.91 -5.40
CA PHE A 361 9.33 15.19 -4.14
C PHE A 361 10.64 14.52 -3.69
N ALA A 362 11.67 14.47 -4.50
CA ALA A 362 12.93 13.79 -4.20
C ALA A 362 13.62 14.33 -2.94
N THR A 363 13.41 15.61 -2.62
CA THR A 363 14.04 16.29 -1.49
C THR A 363 13.16 16.29 -0.22
N THR A 364 11.91 15.87 -0.30
CA THR A 364 10.96 15.98 0.81
C THR A 364 11.07 14.87 1.87
N GLY A 365 11.87 13.85 1.64
CA GLY A 365 12.44 12.94 2.65
C GLY A 365 11.52 12.01 3.44
N TYR A 366 10.19 12.19 3.44
CA TYR A 366 9.31 11.36 4.27
C TYR A 366 9.18 9.90 3.80
N TRP A 367 9.23 9.68 2.53
CA TRP A 367 9.12 8.36 1.90
C TRP A 367 10.49 7.70 1.70
N ILE A 368 11.58 8.43 2.03
CA ILE A 368 12.92 7.86 2.15
C ILE A 368 12.99 7.14 3.50
N PRO A 369 13.35 5.84 3.54
CA PRO A 369 13.58 5.18 4.82
C PRO A 369 14.64 5.95 5.60
N ARG A 370 14.28 6.41 6.79
CA ARG A 370 15.30 6.81 7.75
C ARG A 370 15.82 5.49 8.33
N GLY A 371 17.08 5.18 7.98
CA GLY A 371 17.77 4.01 8.49
C GLY A 371 17.86 4.00 10.01
#